data_3dd51a6d3734bc8b565e7014c22c8283
#
_entry.id   3dd51a6d3734bc8b565e7014c22c8283
#
_cell.length_a   1.000
_cell.length_b   1.000
_cell.length_c   1.000
_cell.angle_alpha   90.00
_cell.angle_beta   90.00
_cell.angle_gamma   90.00
#
_symmetry.space_group_name_H-M   'P 1'
#
loop_
_entity.id
_entity.type
_entity.pdbx_description
1 polymer ?
#
loop_
_entity_poly.entity_id
_entity_poly.type
_entity_poly.pdbx_seq_one_letter_code
_entity_poly.pdbx_strand_id
1 'polypeptide(L)'
;QTAHDGRSGEAQRNELGKDQFLHLLITQLKYQDPFKPLNDHEFIAQLAQFSSLEQMQNLNTNMVAMMLSQQKLTALGEATRMIGKYVELRTHDGEQLYGEVTGVQFKDGWPQLIVGGKLYGFDEVVAIVKGGE
;
A
#
# COMPACT_ATOMS: atom_id res chain seq x y z
N GLN A 1 15.23 -8.99 6.88
CA GLN A 1 15.09 -10.42 6.50
C GLN A 1 13.83 -11.03 7.11
N THR A 2 13.40 -10.58 8.28
CA THR A 2 12.18 -11.07 8.93
C THR A 2 10.89 -10.57 8.29
N ALA A 3 10.92 -9.48 7.52
CA ALA A 3 9.75 -8.91 6.87
C ALA A 3 9.27 -9.73 5.68
N HIS A 4 10.13 -10.51 5.04
CA HIS A 4 9.75 -11.37 3.91
C HIS A 4 9.00 -12.63 4.36
N ASP A 5 9.34 -13.16 5.53
CA ASP A 5 8.73 -14.39 6.03
C ASP A 5 7.26 -14.20 6.44
N GLY A 6 6.91 -13.01 6.92
CA GLY A 6 5.54 -12.71 7.30
C GLY A 6 4.57 -12.66 6.12
N ARG A 7 5.01 -12.12 4.98
CA ARG A 7 4.17 -12.02 3.78
C ARG A 7 3.96 -13.37 3.10
N SER A 8 5.00 -14.19 3.03
CA SER A 8 4.87 -15.52 2.46
C SER A 8 4.02 -16.43 3.34
N GLY A 9 4.05 -16.24 4.66
CA GLY A 9 3.21 -16.98 5.60
C GLY A 9 1.72 -16.69 5.41
N GLU A 10 1.35 -15.43 5.19
CA GLU A 10 -0.05 -15.04 4.95
C GLU A 10 -0.57 -15.57 3.62
N ALA A 11 0.22 -15.46 2.55
CA ALA A 11 -0.15 -15.99 1.25
C ALA A 11 -0.33 -17.51 1.30
N GLN A 12 0.54 -18.21 2.01
CA GLN A 12 0.45 -19.65 2.20
C GLN A 12 -0.78 -20.05 3.00
N ARG A 13 -1.14 -19.30 4.03
CA ARG A 13 -2.34 -19.55 4.82
C ARG A 13 -3.60 -19.40 3.99
N ASN A 14 -3.65 -18.39 3.12
CA ASN A 14 -4.79 -18.16 2.23
C ASN A 14 -4.92 -19.27 1.21
N GLU A 15 -3.83 -19.74 0.65
CA GLU A 15 -3.83 -20.87 -0.28
C GLU A 15 -4.22 -22.17 0.41
N LEU A 16 -3.71 -22.41 1.62
CA LEU A 16 -4.06 -23.58 2.42
C LEU A 16 -5.54 -23.56 2.79
N GLY A 17 -6.10 -22.42 3.16
CA GLY A 17 -7.52 -22.28 3.44
C GLY A 17 -8.39 -22.58 2.23
N LYS A 18 -7.97 -22.05 1.07
CA LYS A 18 -8.66 -22.29 -0.20
C LYS A 18 -8.56 -23.74 -0.63
N ASP A 19 -7.36 -24.34 -0.50
CA ASP A 19 -7.14 -25.74 -0.83
C ASP A 19 -7.93 -26.68 0.09
N GLN A 20 -7.96 -26.37 1.38
CA GLN A 20 -8.77 -27.13 2.34
C GLN A 20 -10.25 -27.05 2.01
N PHE A 21 -10.73 -25.87 1.62
CA PHE A 21 -12.12 -25.67 1.21
C PHE A 21 -12.44 -26.50 -0.02
N LEU A 22 -11.61 -26.46 -1.05
CA LEU A 22 -11.78 -27.24 -2.27
C LEU A 22 -11.73 -28.74 -1.99
N HIS A 23 -10.80 -29.15 -1.13
CA HIS A 23 -10.67 -30.56 -0.75
C HIS A 23 -11.90 -31.06 0.01
N LEU A 24 -12.41 -30.25 0.93
CA LEU A 24 -13.63 -30.56 1.67
C LEU A 24 -14.83 -30.65 0.73
N LEU A 25 -14.91 -29.76 -0.24
CA LEU A 25 -15.99 -29.74 -1.22
C LEU A 25 -15.98 -31.00 -2.08
N ILE A 26 -14.80 -31.43 -2.52
CA ILE A 26 -14.62 -32.65 -3.30
C ILE A 26 -14.97 -33.89 -2.44
N THR A 27 -14.52 -33.90 -1.19
CA THR A 27 -14.80 -34.98 -0.25
C THR A 27 -16.30 -35.10 0.03
N GLN A 28 -16.99 -33.96 0.18
CA GLN A 28 -18.44 -33.92 0.39
C GLN A 28 -19.20 -34.46 -0.82
N LEU A 29 -18.75 -34.14 -2.03
CA LEU A 29 -19.35 -34.67 -3.24
C LEU A 29 -19.13 -36.17 -3.40
N LYS A 30 -17.99 -36.69 -2.90
CA LYS A 30 -17.66 -38.12 -2.99
C LYS A 30 -18.37 -38.98 -1.95
N TYR A 31 -18.55 -38.45 -0.75
CA TYR A 31 -19.05 -39.21 0.41
C TYR A 31 -20.36 -38.63 0.96
N GLN A 32 -21.18 -38.07 0.07
CA GLN A 32 -22.46 -37.49 0.48
C GLN A 32 -23.34 -38.55 1.12
N ASP A 33 -23.58 -38.41 2.43
CA ASP A 33 -24.53 -39.23 3.15
C ASP A 33 -25.95 -38.71 2.86
N PRO A 34 -26.81 -39.51 2.23
CA PRO A 34 -28.16 -39.03 1.88
C PRO A 34 -29.04 -38.74 3.10
N PHE A 35 -28.60 -39.11 4.29
CA PHE A 35 -29.34 -38.87 5.53
C PHE A 35 -28.95 -37.60 6.28
N LYS A 36 -27.85 -36.92 5.91
CA LYS A 36 -27.40 -35.68 6.57
C LYS A 36 -26.85 -34.64 5.58
N PRO A 37 -27.60 -34.27 4.52
CA PRO A 37 -27.06 -33.27 3.58
C PRO A 37 -27.11 -31.83 4.12
N LEU A 38 -27.96 -31.54 5.09
CA LEU A 38 -28.21 -30.16 5.58
C LEU A 38 -27.08 -29.59 6.40
N ASN A 39 -26.41 -30.38 7.26
CA ASN A 39 -25.32 -29.91 8.09
C ASN A 39 -24.06 -29.62 7.28
N ASP A 40 -23.85 -30.40 6.23
CA ASP A 40 -22.68 -30.23 5.37
C ASP A 40 -22.83 -29.02 4.48
N HIS A 41 -24.02 -28.70 3.99
CA HIS A 41 -24.31 -27.51 3.20
C HIS A 41 -24.12 -26.24 4.02
N GLU A 42 -24.51 -26.25 5.29
CA GLU A 42 -24.35 -25.12 6.19
C GLU A 42 -22.88 -24.84 6.47
N PHE A 43 -22.10 -25.89 6.71
CA PHE A 43 -20.66 -25.80 6.94
C PHE A 43 -19.93 -25.26 5.70
N ILE A 44 -20.27 -25.78 4.52
CA ILE A 44 -19.71 -25.33 3.25
C ILE A 44 -20.04 -23.85 2.99
N ALA A 45 -21.28 -23.45 3.28
CA ALA A 45 -21.69 -22.06 3.14
C ALA A 45 -20.89 -21.13 4.06
N GLN A 46 -20.64 -21.55 5.30
CA GLN A 46 -19.82 -20.78 6.24
C GLN A 46 -18.36 -20.67 5.75
N LEU A 47 -17.80 -21.76 5.23
CA LEU A 47 -16.45 -21.75 4.66
C LEU A 47 -16.37 -20.82 3.43
N ALA A 48 -17.41 -20.86 2.59
CA ALA A 48 -17.48 -20.00 1.41
C ALA A 48 -17.53 -18.53 1.81
N GLN A 49 -18.31 -18.18 2.83
CA GLN A 49 -18.37 -16.82 3.36
C GLN A 49 -17.02 -16.38 3.94
N PHE A 50 -16.37 -17.26 4.68
CA PHE A 50 -15.05 -16.97 5.25
C PHE A 50 -14.03 -16.74 4.15
N SER A 51 -14.02 -17.58 3.12
CA SER A 51 -13.14 -17.44 1.97
C SER A 51 -13.38 -16.13 1.22
N SER A 52 -14.64 -15.74 1.06
CA SER A 52 -15.01 -14.47 0.42
C SER A 52 -14.51 -13.28 1.21
N LEU A 53 -14.63 -13.32 2.54
CA LEU A 53 -14.12 -12.26 3.41
C LEU A 53 -12.60 -12.16 3.34
N GLU A 54 -11.89 -13.28 3.30
CA GLU A 54 -10.43 -13.29 3.12
C GLU A 54 -10.04 -12.64 1.79
N GLN A 55 -10.74 -12.98 0.71
CA GLN A 55 -10.48 -12.40 -0.60
C GLN A 55 -10.74 -10.91 -0.61
N MET A 56 -11.80 -10.45 0.05
CA MET A 56 -12.09 -9.02 0.20
C MET A 56 -10.99 -8.30 0.96
N GLN A 57 -10.47 -8.90 2.03
CA GLN A 57 -9.36 -8.33 2.78
C GLN A 57 -8.09 -8.25 1.93
N ASN A 58 -7.81 -9.29 1.14
CA ASN A 58 -6.67 -9.30 0.24
C ASN A 58 -6.79 -8.22 -0.84
N LEU A 59 -7.99 -8.05 -1.39
CA LEU A 59 -8.28 -6.99 -2.37
C LEU A 59 -8.06 -5.62 -1.74
N ASN A 60 -8.55 -5.42 -0.52
CA ASN A 60 -8.40 -4.15 0.19
C ASN A 60 -6.92 -3.84 0.44
N THR A 61 -6.14 -4.84 0.88
CA THR A 61 -4.71 -4.69 1.10
C THR A 61 -3.99 -4.33 -0.20
N ASN A 62 -4.33 -5.00 -1.29
CA ASN A 62 -3.74 -4.74 -2.60
C ASN A 62 -4.11 -3.36 -3.12
N MET A 63 -5.35 -2.92 -2.90
CA MET A 63 -5.81 -1.58 -3.29
C MET A 63 -5.05 -0.50 -2.54
N VAL A 64 -4.85 -0.67 -1.23
CA VAL A 64 -4.08 0.28 -0.43
C VAL A 64 -2.64 0.35 -0.92
N ALA A 65 -2.04 -0.80 -1.24
CA ALA A 65 -0.68 -0.85 -1.78
C ALA A 65 -0.59 -0.13 -3.13
N MET A 66 -1.58 -0.31 -4.00
CA MET A 66 -1.66 0.38 -5.29
C MET A 66 -1.80 1.89 -5.10
N MET A 67 -2.66 2.32 -4.18
CA MET A 67 -2.85 3.73 -3.88
C MET A 67 -1.56 4.38 -3.40
N LEU A 68 -0.83 3.71 -2.51
CA LEU A 68 0.46 4.20 -2.01
C LEU A 68 1.49 4.32 -3.13
N SER A 69 1.55 3.30 -4.00
CA SER A 69 2.45 3.34 -5.17
C SER A 69 2.11 4.48 -6.10
N GLN A 70 0.81 4.71 -6.34
CA GLN A 70 0.35 5.80 -7.18
C GLN A 70 0.68 7.15 -6.57
N GLN A 71 0.51 7.31 -5.27
CA GLN A 71 0.86 8.53 -4.56
C GLN A 71 2.35 8.83 -4.64
N LYS A 72 3.19 7.81 -4.52
CA LYS A 72 4.65 7.96 -4.64
C LYS A 72 5.05 8.39 -6.04
N LEU A 73 4.44 7.82 -7.07
CA LEU A 73 4.71 8.19 -8.46
C LEU A 73 4.26 9.63 -8.74
N THR A 74 3.10 10.02 -8.23
CA THR A 74 2.60 11.39 -8.37
C THR A 74 3.54 12.37 -7.66
N ALA A 75 3.97 12.03 -6.44
CA ALA A 75 4.90 12.87 -5.69
C ALA A 75 6.24 13.00 -6.40
N LEU A 76 6.73 11.93 -7.02
CA LEU A 76 7.95 11.97 -7.80
C LEU A 76 7.83 12.93 -8.99
N GLY A 77 6.70 12.87 -9.71
CA GLY A 77 6.44 13.78 -10.82
C GLY A 77 6.36 15.23 -10.38
N GLU A 78 5.68 15.49 -9.28
CA GLU A 78 5.58 16.84 -8.70
C GLU A 78 6.94 17.36 -8.26
N ALA A 79 7.72 16.52 -7.58
CA ALA A 79 9.04 16.89 -7.11
C ALA A 79 9.98 17.24 -8.27
N THR A 80 9.94 16.45 -9.34
CA THR A 80 10.79 16.66 -10.51
C THR A 80 10.46 17.98 -11.20
N ARG A 81 9.19 18.35 -11.25
CA ARG A 81 8.75 19.62 -11.83
C ARG A 81 9.20 20.82 -11.02
N MET A 82 9.46 20.62 -9.74
CA MET A 82 9.88 21.70 -8.85
C MET A 82 11.37 22.03 -9.00
N ILE A 83 12.16 21.16 -9.64
CA ILE A 83 13.58 21.44 -9.87
C ILE A 83 13.70 22.71 -10.71
N GLY A 84 14.51 23.67 -10.22
CA GLY A 84 14.66 24.98 -10.83
C GLY A 84 13.68 26.03 -10.35
N LYS A 85 12.67 25.63 -9.59
CA LYS A 85 11.70 26.56 -9.02
C LYS A 85 12.23 27.16 -7.72
N TYR A 86 11.85 28.40 -7.46
CA TYR A 86 12.21 29.09 -6.22
C TYR A 86 11.03 28.95 -5.25
N VAL A 87 11.31 28.45 -4.04
CA VAL A 87 10.25 28.10 -3.10
C VAL A 87 10.45 28.84 -1.78
N GLU A 88 9.34 29.07 -1.14
CA GLU A 88 9.31 29.50 0.26
C GLU A 88 9.06 28.25 1.11
N LEU A 89 9.92 28.05 2.10
CA LEU A 89 9.86 26.90 3.00
C LEU A 89 9.56 27.38 4.41
N ARG A 90 8.73 26.62 5.09
CA ARG A 90 8.51 26.79 6.53
C ARG A 90 8.80 25.45 7.19
N THR A 91 9.87 25.39 7.96
CA THR A 91 10.30 24.16 8.62
C THR A 91 9.37 23.81 9.78
N HIS A 92 9.47 22.59 10.25
CA HIS A 92 8.70 22.14 11.42
C HIS A 92 9.09 22.92 12.69
N ASP A 93 10.30 23.48 12.71
CA ASP A 93 10.77 24.36 13.79
C ASP A 93 10.24 25.79 13.69
N GLY A 94 9.53 26.11 12.61
CA GLY A 94 8.99 27.44 12.38
C GLY A 94 9.89 28.37 11.64
N GLU A 95 11.07 27.94 11.17
CA GLU A 95 11.96 28.75 10.35
C GLU A 95 11.37 29.00 8.98
N GLN A 96 11.54 30.21 8.48
CA GLN A 96 11.13 30.59 7.15
C GLN A 96 12.34 30.76 6.27
N LEU A 97 12.38 30.04 5.16
CA LEU A 97 13.53 30.01 4.26
C LEU A 97 13.06 30.19 2.82
N TYR A 98 13.93 30.68 1.98
CA TYR A 98 13.71 30.79 0.54
C TYR A 98 14.90 30.16 -0.18
N GLY A 99 14.63 29.48 -1.28
CA GLY A 99 15.69 28.91 -2.07
C GLY A 99 15.22 28.22 -3.31
N GLU A 100 16.15 27.91 -4.18
CA GLU A 100 15.88 27.17 -5.41
C GLU A 100 15.97 25.68 -5.16
N VAL A 101 15.03 24.93 -5.71
CA VAL A 101 15.07 23.47 -5.68
C VAL A 101 16.12 23.02 -6.68
N THR A 102 17.19 22.40 -6.20
CA THR A 102 18.31 21.96 -7.05
C THR A 102 18.24 20.49 -7.39
N GLY A 103 17.43 19.73 -6.69
CA GLY A 103 17.31 18.29 -6.95
C GLY A 103 16.26 17.65 -6.09
N VAL A 104 16.13 16.34 -6.27
CA VAL A 104 15.18 15.50 -5.52
C VAL A 104 15.96 14.30 -4.99
N GLN A 105 15.70 13.95 -3.74
CA GLN A 105 16.29 12.77 -3.12
C GLN A 105 15.19 11.96 -2.44
N PHE A 106 15.31 10.65 -2.45
CA PHE A 106 14.32 9.76 -1.85
C PHE A 106 14.69 9.46 -0.41
N LYS A 107 13.70 9.55 0.46
CA LYS A 107 13.79 9.12 1.85
C LYS A 107 12.63 8.19 2.13
N ASP A 108 12.93 6.93 2.43
CA ASP A 108 11.93 5.88 2.68
C ASP A 108 10.94 5.73 1.51
N GLY A 109 11.45 5.88 0.28
CA GLY A 109 10.64 5.77 -0.92
C GLY A 109 9.84 6.99 -1.30
N TRP A 110 9.87 8.05 -0.49
CA TRP A 110 9.20 9.32 -0.78
C TRP A 110 10.20 10.37 -1.26
N PRO A 111 9.86 11.12 -2.32
CA PRO A 111 10.76 12.16 -2.80
C PRO A 111 10.77 13.35 -1.86
N GLN A 112 11.96 13.92 -1.67
CA GLN A 112 12.16 15.15 -0.93
C GLN A 112 12.93 16.12 -1.79
N LEU A 113 12.74 17.41 -1.53
CA LEU A 113 13.36 18.48 -2.30
C LEU A 113 14.70 18.86 -1.67
N ILE A 114 15.68 19.08 -2.52
CA ILE A 114 16.99 19.60 -2.10
C ILE A 114 17.00 21.11 -2.32
N VAL A 115 17.15 21.86 -1.22
CA VAL A 115 17.26 23.31 -1.24
C VAL A 115 18.43 23.70 -0.34
N GLY A 116 19.42 24.39 -0.92
CA GLY A 116 20.59 24.80 -0.16
C GLY A 116 21.37 23.64 0.45
N GLY A 117 21.38 22.48 -0.23
CA GLY A 117 22.07 21.30 0.24
C GLY A 117 21.36 20.53 1.33
N LYS A 118 20.15 20.92 1.71
CA LYS A 118 19.35 20.26 2.74
C LYS A 118 18.08 19.69 2.14
N LEU A 119 17.52 18.67 2.80
CA LEU A 119 16.31 17.99 2.37
C LEU A 119 15.09 18.60 3.05
N TYR A 120 14.06 18.82 2.26
CA TYR A 120 12.76 19.32 2.74
C TYR A 120 11.64 18.53 2.12
N GLY A 121 10.60 18.23 2.91
CA GLY A 121 9.40 17.56 2.42
C GLY A 121 8.44 18.53 1.74
N PHE A 122 7.45 17.98 1.03
CA PHE A 122 6.42 18.80 0.38
C PHE A 122 5.60 19.59 1.39
N ASP A 123 5.41 19.04 2.58
CA ASP A 123 4.64 19.67 3.65
C ASP A 123 5.33 20.93 4.18
N GLU A 124 6.64 21.11 3.93
CA GLU A 124 7.39 22.27 4.32
C GLU A 124 7.36 23.40 3.28
N VAL A 125 6.91 23.08 2.05
CA VAL A 125 6.77 24.08 0.99
C VAL A 125 5.45 24.82 1.18
N VAL A 126 5.53 26.14 1.41
CA VAL A 126 4.32 26.97 1.58
C VAL A 126 3.98 27.76 0.33
N ALA A 127 4.95 28.01 -0.55
CA ALA A 127 4.70 28.74 -1.79
C ALA A 127 5.81 28.47 -2.81
N ILE A 128 5.43 28.55 -4.08
CA ILE A 128 6.37 28.65 -5.19
C ILE A 128 6.39 30.13 -5.59
N VAL A 129 7.54 30.76 -5.52
CA VAL A 129 7.65 32.19 -5.73
C VAL A 129 8.54 32.49 -6.92
N LYS A 130 8.41 33.68 -7.46
CA LYS A 130 9.29 34.15 -8.50
C LYS A 130 10.63 34.50 -7.87
N GLY A 131 11.65 33.71 -8.22
CA GLY A 131 12.93 33.81 -7.54
C GLY A 131 14.02 34.39 -8.36
N GLY A 132 15.15 34.59 -7.68
CA GLY A 132 16.39 34.91 -8.35
C GLY A 132 16.69 36.40 -8.53
N GLU A 133 15.85 37.24 -7.98
CA GLU A 133 16.16 38.69 -8.02
C GLU A 133 16.29 39.29 -6.62
#